data_7c3ae147ba1a841dc58b7cbf8ef0f5cb
#
_entry.id   7c3ae147ba1a841dc58b7cbf8ef0f5cb
#
_cell.length_a   1.000
_cell.length_b   1.000
_cell.length_c   1.000
_cell.angle_alpha   90.00
_cell.angle_beta   90.00
_cell.angle_gamma   90.00
#
_symmetry.space_group_name_H-M   'P 1'
#
loop_
_entity.id
_entity.type
_entity.pdbx_description
1 polymer ?
#
loop_
_entity_poly.entity_id
_entity_poly.type
_entity_poly.pdbx_seq_one_letter_code
_entity_poly.pdbx_strand_id
1 'polypeptide(L)'
;MGIHGEPGIRRGKLLSADEIVDEMAEALLKDLPLGQGDDVAVLVNGLGGTPLEELYVMHRRLAYILKEKGINLYRSYVGEYATSMEMAGASISLMKVDDELKGYLDAAADTPFFKQYQK
;
A
#
# COMPACT_ATOMS: atom_id res chain seq x y z
N MET A 1 -4.72 3.92 13.94
CA MET A 1 -4.92 2.74 14.79
C MET A 1 -3.63 1.94 14.79
N GLY A 2 -3.14 1.51 15.95
CA GLY A 2 -1.92 0.70 16.04
C GLY A 2 -2.24 -0.78 16.00
N ILE A 3 -1.26 -1.60 15.62
CA ILE A 3 -1.33 -3.06 15.59
C ILE A 3 -0.38 -3.61 16.67
N HIS A 4 -0.69 -4.76 17.23
CA HIS A 4 0.16 -5.44 18.23
C HIS A 4 0.49 -4.58 19.47
N GLY A 5 -0.46 -3.79 19.94
CA GLY A 5 -0.28 -2.94 21.12
C GLY A 5 0.43 -1.62 20.88
N GLU A 6 0.77 -1.31 19.62
CA GLU A 6 1.34 -0.02 19.27
C GLU A 6 0.28 1.09 19.34
N PRO A 7 0.63 2.28 19.83
CA PRO A 7 -0.29 3.41 19.83
C PRO A 7 -0.54 3.90 18.41
N GLY A 8 -1.81 4.15 18.09
CA GLY A 8 -2.19 4.76 16.82
C GLY A 8 -1.94 6.27 16.83
N ILE A 9 -1.88 6.88 15.64
CA ILE A 9 -1.78 8.34 15.49
C ILE A 9 -3.06 9.02 15.94
N ARG A 10 -4.21 8.44 15.61
CA ARG A 10 -5.52 8.95 16.04
C ARG A 10 -6.59 7.85 16.06
N ARG A 11 -7.69 8.14 16.74
CA ARG A 11 -8.91 7.34 16.71
C ARG A 11 -10.06 8.23 16.22
N GLY A 12 -10.89 7.69 15.34
CA GLY A 12 -12.01 8.43 14.76
C GLY A 12 -13.17 7.52 14.42
N LYS A 13 -14.23 8.11 13.86
CA LYS A 13 -15.38 7.40 13.33
C LYS A 13 -15.02 6.69 12.02
N LEU A 14 -15.87 5.76 11.61
CA LEU A 14 -15.77 5.12 10.30
C LEU A 14 -15.88 6.17 9.18
N LEU A 15 -14.94 6.13 8.25
CA LEU A 15 -14.87 7.00 7.09
C LEU A 15 -15.08 6.19 5.81
N SER A 16 -15.34 6.88 4.69
CA SER A 16 -15.31 6.26 3.37
C SER A 16 -13.91 5.75 3.02
N ALA A 17 -13.82 4.82 2.06
CA ALA A 17 -12.53 4.31 1.60
C ALA A 17 -11.62 5.44 1.08
N ASP A 18 -12.18 6.39 0.34
CA ASP A 18 -11.42 7.53 -0.20
C ASP A 18 -10.87 8.41 0.92
N GLU A 19 -11.67 8.73 1.93
CA GLU A 19 -11.23 9.53 3.09
C GLU A 19 -10.14 8.82 3.90
N ILE A 20 -10.27 7.52 4.11
CA ILE A 20 -9.24 6.71 4.80
C ILE A 20 -7.94 6.75 4.02
N VAL A 21 -7.98 6.52 2.70
CA VAL A 21 -6.78 6.53 1.86
C VAL A 21 -6.18 7.93 1.78
N ASP A 22 -6.97 8.98 1.72
CA ASP A 22 -6.49 10.35 1.73
C ASP A 22 -5.67 10.65 3.00
N GLU A 23 -6.16 10.26 4.17
CA GLU A 23 -5.44 10.41 5.43
C GLU A 23 -4.15 9.58 5.49
N MET A 24 -4.22 8.32 5.06
CA MET A 24 -3.06 7.43 5.05
C MET A 24 -1.98 7.94 4.08
N ALA A 25 -2.38 8.35 2.88
CA ALA A 25 -1.47 8.88 1.88
C ALA A 25 -0.83 10.20 2.32
N GLU A 26 -1.59 11.10 2.94
CA GLU A 26 -1.05 12.34 3.50
C GLU A 26 0.05 12.05 4.54
N ALA A 27 -0.21 11.15 5.47
CA ALA A 27 0.76 10.76 6.49
C ALA A 27 2.01 10.13 5.88
N LEU A 28 1.85 9.22 4.92
CA LEU A 28 2.97 8.55 4.26
C LEU A 28 3.81 9.50 3.42
N LEU A 29 3.18 10.36 2.64
CA LEU A 29 3.89 11.30 1.75
C LEU A 29 4.56 12.44 2.53
N LYS A 30 4.09 12.72 3.73
CA LYS A 30 4.77 13.65 4.64
C LYS A 30 6.06 13.05 5.20
N ASP A 31 6.06 11.75 5.48
CA ASP A 31 7.20 11.03 6.04
C ASP A 31 8.21 10.60 4.95
N LEU A 32 7.71 10.13 3.80
CA LEU A 32 8.51 9.73 2.65
C LEU A 32 8.49 10.84 1.59
N PRO A 33 9.57 11.64 1.42
CA PRO A 33 9.58 12.72 0.44
C PRO A 33 9.69 12.16 -0.98
N LEU A 34 8.54 12.12 -1.66
CA LEU A 34 8.43 11.76 -3.08
C LEU A 34 8.15 13.02 -3.89
N GLY A 35 8.92 13.20 -4.97
CA GLY A 35 8.77 14.29 -5.92
C GLY A 35 8.16 13.83 -7.24
N GLN A 36 7.80 14.81 -8.07
CA GLN A 36 7.36 14.56 -9.42
C GLN A 36 8.42 13.78 -10.21
N GLY A 37 8.00 12.72 -10.90
CA GLY A 37 8.89 11.85 -11.67
C GLY A 37 9.51 10.70 -10.86
N ASP A 38 9.37 10.69 -9.55
CA ASP A 38 9.82 9.56 -8.73
C ASP A 38 8.97 8.31 -8.99
N ASP A 39 9.61 7.15 -8.90
CA ASP A 39 8.95 5.85 -9.04
C ASP A 39 8.71 5.22 -7.67
N VAL A 40 7.54 4.61 -7.49
CA VAL A 40 7.15 3.99 -6.24
C VAL A 40 6.55 2.61 -6.45
N ALA A 41 6.90 1.67 -5.58
CA ALA A 41 6.19 0.42 -5.42
C ALA A 41 5.18 0.55 -4.28
N VAL A 42 4.01 -0.04 -4.45
CA VAL A 42 2.88 0.07 -3.54
C VAL A 42 2.47 -1.33 -3.07
N LEU A 43 2.23 -1.47 -1.78
CA LEU A 43 1.58 -2.63 -1.18
C LEU A 43 0.31 -2.17 -0.46
N VAL A 44 -0.84 -2.66 -0.91
CA VAL A 44 -2.11 -2.53 -0.19
C VAL A 44 -2.44 -3.89 0.40
N ASN A 45 -2.32 -4.00 1.71
CA ASN A 45 -2.34 -5.26 2.43
C ASN A 45 -3.54 -5.36 3.36
N GLY A 46 -4.26 -6.49 3.29
CA GLY A 46 -5.36 -6.80 4.18
C GLY A 46 -4.90 -7.47 5.47
N LEU A 47 -5.63 -7.22 6.55
CA LEU A 47 -5.32 -7.75 7.88
C LEU A 47 -6.27 -8.89 8.30
N GLY A 48 -6.87 -9.59 7.34
CA GLY A 48 -7.66 -10.80 7.53
C GLY A 48 -9.17 -10.61 7.38
N GLY A 49 -9.73 -9.53 7.90
CA GLY A 49 -11.16 -9.26 7.87
C GLY A 49 -11.63 -8.30 6.77
N THR A 50 -10.72 -7.73 5.99
CA THR A 50 -11.07 -6.81 4.91
C THR A 50 -11.11 -7.56 3.57
N PRO A 51 -12.27 -7.58 2.87
CA PRO A 51 -12.37 -8.24 1.57
C PRO A 51 -11.42 -7.67 0.53
N LEU A 52 -10.99 -8.52 -0.40
CA LEU A 52 -10.07 -8.14 -1.48
C LEU A 52 -10.60 -6.98 -2.33
N GLU A 53 -11.91 -6.94 -2.57
CA GLU A 53 -12.55 -5.86 -3.33
C GLU A 53 -12.32 -4.49 -2.68
N GLU A 54 -12.39 -4.42 -1.36
CA GLU A 54 -12.14 -3.16 -0.62
C GLU A 54 -10.69 -2.73 -0.73
N LEU A 55 -9.75 -3.67 -0.74
CA LEU A 55 -8.34 -3.37 -0.96
C LEU A 55 -8.10 -2.77 -2.36
N TYR A 56 -8.78 -3.28 -3.38
CA TYR A 56 -8.71 -2.70 -4.73
C TYR A 56 -9.35 -1.31 -4.81
N VAL A 57 -10.44 -1.07 -4.09
CA VAL A 57 -11.04 0.27 -3.98
C VAL A 57 -10.05 1.26 -3.36
N MET A 58 -9.35 0.84 -2.30
CA MET A 58 -8.29 1.64 -1.68
C MET A 58 -7.14 1.92 -2.64
N HIS A 59 -6.68 0.89 -3.36
CA HIS A 59 -5.62 1.02 -4.36
C HIS A 59 -5.99 2.02 -5.46
N ARG A 60 -7.22 1.97 -5.96
CA ARG A 60 -7.73 2.92 -6.95
C ARG A 60 -7.54 4.37 -6.48
N ARG A 61 -7.94 4.68 -5.25
CA ARG A 61 -7.80 6.04 -4.71
C ARG A 61 -6.34 6.43 -4.55
N LEU A 62 -5.51 5.52 -4.05
CA LEU A 62 -4.07 5.76 -3.90
C LEU A 62 -3.40 6.03 -5.26
N ALA A 63 -3.72 5.22 -6.27
CA ALA A 63 -3.19 5.42 -7.63
C ALA A 63 -3.56 6.79 -8.20
N TYR A 64 -4.78 7.25 -7.95
CA TYR A 64 -5.23 8.59 -8.33
C TYR A 64 -4.39 9.68 -7.65
N ILE A 65 -4.19 9.58 -6.34
CA ILE A 65 -3.39 10.57 -5.57
C ILE A 65 -1.96 10.62 -6.09
N LEU A 66 -1.32 9.48 -6.32
CA LEU A 66 0.05 9.42 -6.84
C LEU A 66 0.14 10.05 -8.23
N LYS A 67 -0.80 9.75 -9.11
CA LYS A 67 -0.87 10.33 -10.46
C LYS A 67 -1.02 11.85 -10.42
N GLU A 68 -1.89 12.39 -9.57
CA GLU A 68 -2.08 13.83 -9.39
C GLU A 68 -0.80 14.54 -8.92
N LYS A 69 0.03 13.86 -8.17
CA LYS A 69 1.33 14.37 -7.70
C LYS A 69 2.49 14.12 -8.67
N GLY A 70 2.22 13.52 -9.83
CA GLY A 70 3.25 13.19 -10.82
C GLY A 70 4.22 12.09 -10.37
N ILE A 71 3.81 11.25 -9.43
CA ILE A 71 4.57 10.11 -8.93
C ILE A 71 4.19 8.89 -9.76
N ASN A 72 5.19 8.17 -10.29
CA ASN A 72 4.97 7.00 -11.11
C ASN A 72 4.75 5.74 -10.25
N LEU A 73 3.63 5.09 -10.42
CA LEU A 73 3.35 3.82 -9.79
C LEU A 73 4.00 2.71 -10.62
N TYR A 74 5.16 2.24 -10.17
CA TYR A 74 5.96 1.25 -10.88
C TYR A 74 5.39 -0.17 -10.75
N ARG A 75 5.05 -0.56 -9.51
CA ARG A 75 4.49 -1.89 -9.22
C ARG A 75 3.53 -1.82 -8.04
N SER A 76 2.46 -2.59 -8.13
CA SER A 76 1.47 -2.70 -7.07
C SER A 76 1.29 -4.15 -6.64
N TYR A 77 1.18 -4.33 -5.34
CA TYR A 77 0.75 -5.57 -4.72
C TYR A 77 -0.51 -5.31 -3.90
N VAL A 78 -1.58 -6.03 -4.18
CA VAL A 78 -2.87 -5.90 -3.49
C VAL A 78 -3.31 -7.29 -3.03
N GLY A 79 -3.45 -7.48 -1.74
CA GLY A 79 -3.83 -8.77 -1.18
C GLY A 79 -3.47 -8.90 0.31
N GLU A 80 -3.52 -10.11 0.83
CA GLU A 80 -3.11 -10.43 2.18
C GLU A 80 -1.71 -11.06 2.16
N TYR A 81 -0.69 -10.27 2.41
CA TYR A 81 0.71 -10.71 2.41
C TYR A 81 1.28 -10.83 3.82
N ALA A 82 0.98 -9.87 4.68
CA ALA A 82 1.33 -9.89 6.09
C ALA A 82 0.04 -9.61 6.88
N THR A 83 -0.62 -10.65 7.32
CA THR A 83 -1.98 -10.57 7.82
C THR A 83 -2.09 -10.82 9.31
N SER A 84 -3.29 -10.63 9.84
CA SER A 84 -3.70 -10.93 11.20
C SER A 84 -4.92 -11.85 11.16
N MET A 85 -5.34 -12.36 12.31
CA MET A 85 -6.57 -13.14 12.41
C MET A 85 -7.77 -12.20 12.50
N GLU A 86 -8.57 -12.15 11.42
CA GLU A 86 -9.87 -11.48 11.34
C GLU A 86 -9.90 -10.00 11.75
N MET A 87 -8.79 -9.28 11.63
CA MET A 87 -8.80 -7.85 11.86
C MET A 87 -9.42 -7.14 10.64
N ALA A 88 -10.49 -6.39 10.87
CA ALA A 88 -11.10 -5.53 9.87
C ALA A 88 -10.21 -4.29 9.66
N GLY A 89 -9.11 -4.46 8.93
CA GLY A 89 -8.11 -3.43 8.72
C GLY A 89 -7.33 -3.64 7.44
N ALA A 90 -6.58 -2.62 7.10
CA ALA A 90 -5.67 -2.64 5.96
C ALA A 90 -4.45 -1.79 6.25
N SER A 91 -3.36 -2.07 5.55
CA SER A 91 -2.17 -1.24 5.56
C SER A 91 -1.76 -0.82 4.15
N ILE A 92 -1.13 0.33 4.05
CA ILE A 92 -0.53 0.83 2.82
C ILE A 92 0.95 1.02 3.08
N SER A 93 1.78 0.45 2.21
CA SER A 93 3.22 0.69 2.21
C SER A 93 3.64 1.30 0.88
N LEU A 94 4.51 2.31 0.96
CA LEU A 94 5.11 2.95 -0.20
C LEU A 94 6.62 2.76 -0.12
N MET A 95 7.23 2.34 -1.22
CA MET A 95 8.68 2.21 -1.34
C MET A 95 9.16 2.97 -2.58
N LYS A 96 9.97 4.00 -2.37
CA LYS A 96 10.66 4.66 -3.48
C LYS A 96 11.63 3.67 -4.11
N VAL A 97 11.60 3.55 -5.44
CA VAL A 97 12.42 2.59 -6.17
C VAL A 97 13.32 3.27 -7.17
N ASP A 98 14.56 2.83 -7.20
CA ASP A 98 15.55 3.14 -8.22
C ASP A 98 15.69 1.95 -9.19
N ASP A 99 16.60 2.05 -10.16
CA ASP A 99 16.79 1.01 -11.18
C ASP A 99 17.25 -0.32 -10.57
N GLU A 100 18.05 -0.29 -9.51
CA GLU A 100 18.49 -1.49 -8.80
C GLU A 100 17.31 -2.20 -8.12
N LEU A 101 16.50 -1.47 -7.35
CA LEU A 101 15.32 -2.00 -6.69
C LEU A 101 14.26 -2.50 -7.68
N LYS A 102 14.10 -1.81 -8.81
CA LYS A 102 13.23 -2.30 -9.90
C LYS A 102 13.67 -3.66 -10.40
N GLY A 103 14.97 -3.86 -10.58
CA GLY A 103 15.53 -5.16 -10.98
C GLY A 103 15.19 -6.28 -10.00
N TYR A 104 15.29 -6.02 -8.71
CA TYR A 104 14.92 -6.99 -7.68
C TYR A 104 13.41 -7.24 -7.64
N LEU A 105 12.60 -6.21 -7.75
CA LEU A 105 11.14 -6.34 -7.78
C LEU A 105 10.63 -7.10 -9.01
N ASP A 106 11.33 -7.00 -10.14
CA ASP A 106 10.93 -7.65 -11.40
C ASP A 106 11.39 -9.10 -11.49
N ALA A 107 12.25 -9.55 -10.58
CA ALA A 107 12.72 -10.93 -10.55
C ALA A 107 11.59 -11.92 -10.26
N ALA A 108 11.70 -13.10 -10.83
CA ALA A 108 10.75 -14.18 -10.56
C ALA A 108 10.80 -14.61 -9.09
N ALA A 109 9.64 -14.95 -8.55
CA ALA A 109 9.52 -15.50 -7.21
C ALA A 109 8.52 -16.66 -7.21
N ASP A 110 8.81 -17.71 -6.46
CA ASP A 110 7.93 -18.86 -6.32
C ASP A 110 8.02 -19.39 -4.89
N THR A 111 7.02 -19.03 -4.09
CA THR A 111 6.87 -19.46 -2.70
C THR A 111 5.46 -20.00 -2.48
N PRO A 112 5.18 -20.69 -1.36
CA PRO A 112 3.83 -21.13 -1.06
C PRO A 112 2.75 -20.03 -1.06
N PHE A 113 3.13 -18.78 -0.77
CA PHE A 113 2.19 -17.66 -0.61
C PHE A 113 2.35 -16.55 -1.64
N PHE A 114 3.42 -16.57 -2.42
CA PHE A 114 3.68 -15.53 -3.38
C PHE A 114 4.35 -16.08 -4.63
N LYS A 115 3.71 -15.85 -5.77
CA LYS A 115 4.24 -16.26 -7.07
C LYS A 115 4.24 -15.06 -8.02
N GLN A 116 5.36 -14.86 -8.67
CA GLN A 116 5.56 -13.79 -9.63
C GLN A 116 6.42 -14.29 -10.78
N TYR A 117 5.98 -14.03 -12.00
CA TYR A 117 6.81 -14.26 -13.19
C TYR A 117 7.74 -13.05 -13.39
N GLN A 118 8.90 -13.31 -13.96
CA GLN A 118 9.81 -12.24 -14.34
C GLN A 118 9.14 -11.29 -15.33
N LYS A 119 9.28 -10.02 -15.09
CA LYS A 119 8.73 -8.98 -15.97
C LYS A 119 9.60 -8.76 -17.20
#